data_b2396b56897af54cbfd7c819ef67730b
#
_entry.id   b2396b56897af54cbfd7c819ef67730b
#
_cell.length_a   1.000
_cell.length_b   1.000
_cell.length_c   1.000
_cell.angle_alpha   90.00
_cell.angle_beta   90.00
_cell.angle_gamma   90.00
#
_symmetry.space_group_name_H-M   'P 1'
#
loop_
_entity.id
_entity.type
_entity.pdbx_description
1 polymer ?
#
loop_
_entity_poly.entity_id
_entity_poly.type
_entity_poly.pdbx_seq_one_letter_code
_entity_poly.pdbx_strand_id
1 'polypeptide(L)'
;MQDFLSFIVSMTKITISKQMKTMKKNYLGIGLAAMSLLAIGCTKDYSDDANGMMALYSFDEMMSTIPEAGGDKFDDFTDNPFVKTTDEPVSTFSVDADGASYAIMRRYLTYGYNINPSSVRIEEFLNYFTFNYTAPKGDDHVSIGAEVDDCPWNTGHHLLQLGIKGKELTADEMPRANFVFLVDVSGSMNSSDKLDLLKKGLTELLYQLNPDDRISLITYSGTVKKLLESTPVSEADKIKKAISKLNASGSTAGGEALKMAYEEALTNYDPKCNNRVIMGTDGDFNVGVTSTDALVEMVESYARKGIYMTCLGFGTGNLNDAMMEKVSNAGNGTYHYIDCENEMMKVFVHERSQFVSVANDAKCQVSFNPDYVSEYRLIGYENRVMSNADFENDKKDAGEIGAGQTITALYEIVLKKDYWDTFNDLTVSNKNLVTFDFRYKKSLDGPSIPLKATLTADMPFNKYGRPDDFYFAAGVAAYGMILRDSPYKGDATIEMAKSLVKQGLSFDPNGYRAELLKLMDKKNEQPQ
;
A
#
# COMPACT_ATOMS: atom_id res chain seq x y z
N MET A 1 -36.32 -7.93 -35.23
CA MET A 1 -35.19 -7.80 -34.26
C MET A 1 -35.69 -7.31 -32.88
N GLN A 2 -36.70 -6.47 -32.79
CA GLN A 2 -37.30 -6.05 -31.52
C GLN A 2 -38.09 -7.15 -30.80
N ASP A 3 -38.78 -8.02 -31.52
CA ASP A 3 -39.58 -9.11 -30.94
C ASP A 3 -38.70 -10.24 -30.37
N PHE A 4 -37.51 -10.45 -30.89
CA PHE A 4 -36.57 -11.48 -30.42
C PHE A 4 -35.90 -11.04 -29.09
N LEU A 5 -35.61 -9.77 -28.94
CA LEU A 5 -35.07 -9.19 -27.67
C LEU A 5 -36.11 -9.25 -26.56
N SER A 6 -37.38 -8.97 -26.86
CA SER A 6 -38.48 -9.04 -25.90
C SER A 6 -38.68 -10.49 -25.39
N PHE A 7 -38.53 -11.48 -26.25
CA PHE A 7 -38.65 -12.90 -25.88
C PHE A 7 -37.50 -13.36 -24.96
N ILE A 8 -36.25 -12.93 -25.24
CA ILE A 8 -35.09 -13.25 -24.38
C ILE A 8 -35.22 -12.64 -22.98
N VAL A 9 -35.65 -11.36 -22.87
CA VAL A 9 -35.86 -10.70 -21.60
C VAL A 9 -36.98 -11.36 -20.78
N SER A 10 -38.03 -11.85 -21.44
CA SER A 10 -39.13 -12.56 -20.78
C SER A 10 -38.66 -13.92 -20.24
N MET A 11 -37.86 -14.67 -20.99
CA MET A 11 -37.34 -15.99 -20.57
C MET A 11 -36.35 -15.87 -19.42
N THR A 12 -35.50 -14.82 -19.43
CA THR A 12 -34.53 -14.60 -18.34
C THR A 12 -35.23 -14.25 -17.01
N LYS A 13 -36.28 -13.43 -17.06
CA LYS A 13 -37.09 -13.13 -15.87
C LYS A 13 -37.80 -14.35 -15.28
N ILE A 14 -38.29 -15.27 -16.11
CA ILE A 14 -38.93 -16.49 -15.65
C ILE A 14 -37.92 -17.46 -15.01
N THR A 15 -36.69 -17.53 -15.53
CA THR A 15 -35.63 -18.41 -14.99
C THR A 15 -35.14 -17.92 -13.64
N ILE A 16 -34.91 -16.60 -13.49
CA ILE A 16 -34.49 -15.98 -12.23
C ILE A 16 -35.58 -16.13 -11.15
N SER A 17 -36.86 -15.95 -11.52
CA SER A 17 -37.99 -16.12 -10.57
C SER A 17 -38.12 -17.56 -10.08
N LYS A 18 -37.84 -18.57 -10.94
CA LYS A 18 -37.84 -19.98 -10.52
C LYS A 18 -36.68 -20.33 -9.60
N GLN A 19 -35.49 -19.83 -9.86
CA GLN A 19 -34.32 -20.03 -8.97
C GLN A 19 -34.52 -19.39 -7.60
N MET A 20 -35.04 -18.17 -7.52
CA MET A 20 -35.34 -17.51 -6.24
C MET A 20 -36.42 -18.25 -5.42
N LYS A 21 -37.42 -18.85 -6.08
CA LYS A 21 -38.44 -19.66 -5.36
C LYS A 21 -37.88 -20.97 -4.81
N THR A 22 -36.92 -21.60 -5.51
CA THR A 22 -36.25 -22.83 -5.08
C THR A 22 -35.31 -22.54 -3.89
N MET A 23 -34.57 -21.43 -3.92
CA MET A 23 -33.74 -20.99 -2.79
C MET A 23 -34.58 -20.72 -1.53
N LYS A 24 -35.68 -19.97 -1.62
CA LYS A 24 -36.57 -19.71 -0.46
C LYS A 24 -37.15 -20.99 0.17
N LYS A 25 -37.45 -22.02 -0.63
CA LYS A 25 -37.90 -23.32 -0.10
C LYS A 25 -36.82 -24.09 0.67
N ASN A 26 -35.56 -24.00 0.26
CA ASN A 26 -34.45 -24.67 0.94
C ASN A 26 -34.10 -24.01 2.28
N TYR A 27 -34.17 -22.68 2.37
CA TYR A 27 -33.98 -21.98 3.64
C TYR A 27 -35.11 -22.19 4.65
N LEU A 28 -36.34 -22.37 4.18
CA LEU A 28 -37.48 -22.69 5.07
C LEU A 28 -37.39 -24.12 5.64
N GLY A 29 -36.78 -25.07 4.87
CA GLY A 29 -36.54 -26.43 5.31
C GLY A 29 -35.45 -26.56 6.39
N ILE A 30 -34.41 -25.74 6.28
CA ILE A 30 -33.32 -25.71 7.26
C ILE A 30 -33.76 -25.05 8.57
N GLY A 31 -34.57 -24.02 8.52
CA GLY A 31 -35.13 -23.36 9.73
C GLY A 31 -36.06 -24.28 10.52
N LEU A 32 -36.84 -25.13 9.87
CA LEU A 32 -37.74 -26.10 10.54
C LEU A 32 -36.99 -27.32 11.11
N ALA A 33 -35.88 -27.75 10.50
CA ALA A 33 -35.04 -28.80 11.03
C ALA A 33 -34.24 -28.37 12.28
N ALA A 34 -33.86 -27.09 12.39
CA ALA A 34 -33.20 -26.54 13.56
C ALA A 34 -34.16 -26.39 14.77
N MET A 35 -35.46 -26.11 14.55
CA MET A 35 -36.45 -26.03 15.63
C MET A 35 -36.88 -27.40 16.15
N SER A 36 -36.79 -28.47 15.38
CA SER A 36 -37.18 -29.82 15.83
C SER A 36 -36.12 -30.52 16.68
N LEU A 37 -34.87 -30.05 16.69
CA LEU A 37 -33.80 -30.57 17.53
C LEU A 37 -33.75 -29.98 18.96
N LEU A 38 -34.53 -28.90 19.23
CA LEU A 38 -34.61 -28.26 20.53
C LEU A 38 -35.75 -28.78 21.42
N ALA A 39 -36.56 -29.75 20.96
CA ALA A 39 -37.74 -30.26 21.67
C ALA A 39 -37.62 -31.68 22.25
N ILE A 40 -36.43 -32.31 22.19
CA ILE A 40 -36.20 -33.66 22.76
C ILE A 40 -35.06 -33.61 23.77
N GLY A 41 -35.40 -33.12 24.95
CA GLY A 41 -34.41 -33.07 26.04
C GLY A 41 -34.95 -32.67 27.38
N CYS A 42 -36.11 -33.22 27.76
CA CYS A 42 -36.57 -33.19 29.15
C CYS A 42 -37.24 -34.54 29.47
N THR A 43 -36.50 -35.43 30.09
CA THR A 43 -36.92 -36.29 31.21
C THR A 43 -35.88 -37.39 31.44
N LYS A 44 -35.09 -37.27 32.47
CA LYS A 44 -34.82 -38.30 33.48
C LYS A 44 -33.89 -37.80 34.57
N ASP A 45 -34.41 -37.87 35.77
CA ASP A 45 -33.68 -37.67 37.02
C ASP A 45 -32.41 -38.55 37.09
N TYR A 46 -31.30 -37.94 37.47
CA TYR A 46 -30.30 -38.53 38.37
C TYR A 46 -29.52 -37.44 39.10
N SER A 47 -29.36 -37.65 40.36
CA SER A 47 -28.81 -36.78 41.39
C SER A 47 -27.30 -36.56 41.30
N ASP A 48 -26.92 -35.36 41.72
CA ASP A 48 -25.71 -34.92 42.43
C ASP A 48 -24.35 -34.85 41.74
N ASP A 49 -23.78 -33.67 41.95
CA ASP A 49 -22.37 -33.27 41.91
C ASP A 49 -21.71 -33.02 40.53
N ALA A 50 -21.78 -31.77 40.09
CA ALA A 50 -20.63 -30.94 39.68
C ALA A 50 -21.12 -29.62 39.11
N ASN A 51 -20.73 -28.51 39.73
CA ASN A 51 -20.83 -27.15 39.22
C ASN A 51 -20.20 -27.02 37.84
N GLY A 52 -21.04 -27.03 36.81
CA GLY A 52 -20.74 -26.64 35.43
C GLY A 52 -21.77 -25.60 35.01
N MET A 53 -21.56 -24.35 35.40
CA MET A 53 -22.39 -23.22 35.00
C MET A 53 -22.17 -23.00 33.50
N MET A 54 -23.04 -23.54 32.64
CA MET A 54 -23.16 -23.15 31.24
C MET A 54 -23.74 -21.75 31.26
N ALA A 55 -22.88 -20.74 31.20
CA ALA A 55 -23.28 -19.36 30.98
C ALA A 55 -23.91 -19.27 29.59
N LEU A 56 -25.22 -19.03 29.53
CA LEU A 56 -25.91 -18.52 28.36
C LEU A 56 -25.41 -17.09 28.16
N TYR A 57 -24.36 -16.94 27.37
CA TYR A 57 -23.95 -15.61 26.92
C TYR A 57 -25.09 -14.99 26.11
N SER A 58 -25.49 -13.79 26.48
CA SER A 58 -26.47 -13.00 25.73
C SER A 58 -25.88 -12.67 24.35
N PHE A 59 -26.74 -12.52 23.35
CA PHE A 59 -26.30 -12.13 21.99
C PHE A 59 -25.51 -10.82 22.00
N ASP A 60 -25.77 -9.91 22.96
CA ASP A 60 -25.02 -8.68 23.20
C ASP A 60 -23.61 -8.93 23.77
N GLU A 61 -23.40 -9.96 24.59
CA GLU A 61 -22.05 -10.36 25.04
C GLU A 61 -21.24 -11.06 23.94
N MET A 62 -21.90 -11.71 22.98
CA MET A 62 -21.23 -12.29 21.79
C MET A 62 -20.84 -11.20 20.77
N MET A 63 -21.53 -10.07 20.73
CA MET A 63 -21.20 -8.92 19.90
C MET A 63 -20.16 -8.00 20.55
N SER A 64 -19.93 -8.08 21.87
CA SER A 64 -18.87 -7.31 22.56
C SER A 64 -17.46 -7.91 22.44
N THR A 65 -17.32 -9.09 21.84
CA THR A 65 -16.03 -9.68 21.47
C THR A 65 -15.87 -9.69 19.96
N ILE A 66 -15.93 -8.50 19.32
CA ILE A 66 -15.19 -8.32 18.07
C ILE A 66 -13.72 -8.39 18.52
N PRO A 67 -12.91 -9.37 18.08
CA PRO A 67 -11.51 -9.35 18.44
C PRO A 67 -10.95 -8.03 17.96
N GLU A 68 -10.45 -7.20 18.90
CA GLU A 68 -9.45 -6.23 18.50
C GLU A 68 -8.42 -7.04 17.72
N ALA A 69 -7.85 -6.50 16.64
CA ALA A 69 -6.67 -7.06 15.97
C ALA A 69 -5.47 -6.89 16.95
N GLY A 70 -5.64 -7.43 18.13
CA GLY A 70 -4.88 -7.15 19.36
C GLY A 70 -3.54 -7.86 19.43
N GLY A 71 -2.76 -7.77 18.38
CA GLY A 71 -1.42 -8.32 18.26
C GLY A 71 -0.63 -7.67 17.13
N ASP A 72 -1.29 -6.91 16.24
CA ASP A 72 -0.65 -6.18 15.17
C ASP A 72 0.16 -5.00 15.74
N LYS A 73 1.39 -4.80 15.25
CA LYS A 73 2.33 -3.82 15.76
C LYS A 73 2.57 -2.75 14.69
N PHE A 74 2.25 -1.52 15.04
CA PHE A 74 2.48 -0.32 14.25
C PHE A 74 3.42 0.62 15.00
N ASP A 75 4.22 1.41 14.27
CA ASP A 75 4.95 2.51 14.88
C ASP A 75 4.00 3.69 15.12
N ASP A 76 4.14 4.36 16.26
CA ASP A 76 3.44 5.60 16.54
C ASP A 76 4.11 6.76 15.79
N PHE A 77 3.31 7.66 15.26
CA PHE A 77 3.78 8.89 14.62
C PHE A 77 2.91 10.08 15.05
N THR A 78 3.45 11.28 14.85
CA THR A 78 2.75 12.54 15.06
C THR A 78 2.66 13.27 13.75
N ASP A 79 1.48 13.81 13.41
CA ASP A 79 1.27 14.59 12.20
C ASP A 79 2.29 15.74 12.09
N ASN A 80 2.81 15.96 10.88
CA ASN A 80 3.65 17.11 10.61
C ASN A 80 2.91 18.41 10.96
N PRO A 81 3.53 19.34 11.73
CA PRO A 81 2.92 20.61 12.07
C PRO A 81 2.97 21.61 10.91
N PHE A 82 2.22 22.71 11.02
CA PHE A 82 2.44 23.87 10.17
C PHE A 82 3.79 24.53 10.51
N VAL A 83 4.54 24.86 9.45
CA VAL A 83 5.85 25.51 9.50
C VAL A 83 5.73 26.90 8.88
N LYS A 84 6.22 27.93 9.58
CA LYS A 84 6.27 29.29 9.04
C LYS A 84 7.41 29.41 8.04
N THR A 85 7.12 29.96 6.88
CA THR A 85 8.13 30.16 5.83
C THR A 85 9.21 31.18 6.21
N THR A 86 8.93 32.06 7.20
CA THR A 86 9.93 32.97 7.79
C THR A 86 10.98 32.25 8.61
N ASP A 87 10.65 31.09 9.17
CA ASP A 87 11.52 30.30 10.04
C ASP A 87 12.23 29.23 9.21
N GLU A 88 11.48 28.51 8.37
CA GLU A 88 11.98 27.47 7.48
C GLU A 88 11.19 27.45 6.15
N PRO A 89 11.70 28.06 5.07
CA PRO A 89 11.00 28.12 3.79
C PRO A 89 11.14 26.86 2.94
N VAL A 90 11.88 25.84 3.39
CA VAL A 90 12.24 24.64 2.63
C VAL A 90 11.84 23.39 3.38
N SER A 91 11.17 22.46 2.70
CA SER A 91 10.79 21.15 3.22
C SER A 91 11.46 20.05 2.38
N THR A 92 12.10 19.09 3.01
CA THR A 92 12.80 17.99 2.35
C THR A 92 12.31 16.65 2.87
N PHE A 93 12.06 15.70 1.95
CA PHE A 93 11.62 14.34 2.29
C PHE A 93 12.07 13.34 1.21
N SER A 94 12.19 12.06 1.59
CA SER A 94 12.37 10.96 0.63
C SER A 94 11.02 10.49 0.09
N VAL A 95 11.01 9.93 -1.12
CA VAL A 95 9.81 9.30 -1.66
C VAL A 95 9.44 8.07 -0.83
N ASP A 96 8.14 7.77 -0.82
CA ASP A 96 7.57 6.53 -0.33
C ASP A 96 6.66 5.94 -1.42
N ALA A 97 6.84 4.67 -1.69
CA ALA A 97 6.16 3.98 -2.76
C ALA A 97 5.22 2.87 -2.26
N ASP A 98 5.09 2.73 -0.96
CA ASP A 98 4.33 1.66 -0.31
C ASP A 98 2.81 1.93 -0.33
N GLY A 99 2.03 0.87 -0.19
CA GLY A 99 0.57 0.94 -0.14
C GLY A 99 -0.04 -0.01 0.89
N ALA A 100 0.77 -0.58 1.78
CA ALA A 100 0.36 -1.58 2.75
C ALA A 100 -0.71 -1.05 3.72
N SER A 101 -0.57 0.18 4.19
CA SER A 101 -1.50 0.83 5.10
C SER A 101 -2.93 0.89 4.54
N TYR A 102 -3.10 1.13 3.23
CA TYR A 102 -4.41 1.09 2.58
C TYR A 102 -5.03 -0.32 2.59
N ALA A 103 -4.25 -1.35 2.26
CA ALA A 103 -4.73 -2.73 2.24
C ALA A 103 -5.08 -3.24 3.65
N ILE A 104 -4.34 -2.82 4.68
CA ILE A 104 -4.66 -3.08 6.10
C ILE A 104 -6.00 -2.42 6.47
N MET A 105 -6.20 -1.16 6.14
CA MET A 105 -7.46 -0.45 6.35
C MET A 105 -8.63 -1.15 5.65
N ARG A 106 -8.46 -1.55 4.38
CA ARG A 106 -9.46 -2.29 3.60
C ARG A 106 -9.85 -3.59 4.31
N ARG A 107 -8.88 -4.33 4.81
CA ARG A 107 -9.13 -5.55 5.57
C ARG A 107 -9.93 -5.26 6.82
N TYR A 108 -9.53 -4.28 7.62
CA TYR A 108 -10.22 -3.91 8.86
C TYR A 108 -11.68 -3.54 8.59
N LEU A 109 -11.94 -2.70 7.58
CA LEU A 109 -13.31 -2.34 7.18
C LEU A 109 -14.12 -3.54 6.66
N THR A 110 -13.45 -4.46 5.95
CA THR A 110 -14.12 -5.62 5.37
C THR A 110 -14.60 -6.60 6.43
N TYR A 111 -13.82 -6.77 7.50
CA TYR A 111 -14.15 -7.69 8.60
C TYR A 111 -14.80 -7.00 9.81
N GLY A 112 -15.02 -5.69 9.75
CA GLY A 112 -15.65 -4.92 10.83
C GLY A 112 -14.74 -4.66 12.02
N TYR A 113 -13.42 -4.72 11.85
CA TYR A 113 -12.45 -4.37 12.89
C TYR A 113 -12.34 -2.85 13.06
N ASN A 114 -12.04 -2.41 14.29
CA ASN A 114 -11.69 -1.02 14.53
C ASN A 114 -10.35 -0.69 13.87
N ILE A 115 -10.30 0.45 13.19
CA ILE A 115 -9.05 0.93 12.59
C ILE A 115 -8.19 1.54 13.70
N ASN A 116 -6.97 1.02 13.84
CA ASN A 116 -5.96 1.63 14.69
C ASN A 116 -5.42 2.89 14.00
N PRO A 117 -5.52 4.10 14.61
CA PRO A 117 -4.99 5.33 14.00
C PRO A 117 -3.53 5.23 13.57
N SER A 118 -2.68 4.52 14.33
CA SER A 118 -1.26 4.30 13.98
C SER A 118 -1.05 3.41 12.75
N SER A 119 -2.10 2.71 12.26
CA SER A 119 -2.03 1.94 11.01
C SER A 119 -2.28 2.80 9.76
N VAL A 120 -2.67 4.09 9.92
CA VAL A 120 -3.08 4.95 8.80
C VAL A 120 -1.95 5.89 8.41
N ARG A 121 -1.16 5.52 7.42
CA ARG A 121 -0.15 6.35 6.77
C ARG A 121 -0.76 6.96 5.50
N ILE A 122 -0.95 8.30 5.49
CA ILE A 122 -1.71 8.98 4.42
C ILE A 122 -0.98 8.90 3.09
N GLU A 123 0.35 9.00 3.10
CA GLU A 123 1.19 8.83 1.92
C GLU A 123 0.98 7.46 1.26
N GLU A 124 0.88 6.39 2.04
CA GLU A 124 0.62 5.05 1.51
C GLU A 124 -0.82 4.89 1.01
N PHE A 125 -1.78 5.61 1.60
CA PHE A 125 -3.13 5.67 1.03
C PHE A 125 -3.12 6.33 -0.34
N LEU A 126 -2.37 7.41 -0.51
CA LEU A 126 -2.20 8.09 -1.80
C LEU A 126 -1.48 7.18 -2.81
N ASN A 127 -0.36 6.59 -2.41
CA ASN A 127 0.54 5.85 -3.29
C ASN A 127 0.06 4.41 -3.60
N TYR A 128 -0.99 3.95 -2.92
CA TYR A 128 -1.72 2.74 -3.31
C TYR A 128 -2.38 2.87 -4.70
N PHE A 129 -2.75 4.09 -5.11
CA PHE A 129 -3.45 4.36 -6.37
C PHE A 129 -2.49 4.85 -7.45
N THR A 130 -2.79 4.46 -8.68
CA THR A 130 -2.10 5.01 -9.85
C THR A 130 -2.79 6.32 -10.26
N PHE A 131 -1.98 7.35 -10.54
CA PHE A 131 -2.40 8.65 -11.04
C PHE A 131 -2.05 8.83 -12.52
N ASN A 132 -2.85 9.60 -13.25
CA ASN A 132 -2.64 9.83 -14.69
C ASN A 132 -1.65 10.98 -14.94
N TYR A 133 -0.46 10.89 -14.32
CA TYR A 133 0.58 11.89 -14.51
C TYR A 133 1.25 11.75 -15.88
N THR A 134 1.82 12.88 -16.35
CA THR A 134 2.56 12.90 -17.62
C THR A 134 3.78 11.99 -17.55
N ALA A 135 3.92 11.10 -18.52
CA ALA A 135 5.08 10.21 -18.59
C ALA A 135 6.39 10.96 -18.84
N PRO A 136 7.55 10.45 -18.37
CA PRO A 136 8.86 10.98 -18.71
C PRO A 136 9.10 11.00 -20.22
N LYS A 137 9.95 11.93 -20.68
CA LYS A 137 10.26 12.11 -22.11
C LYS A 137 11.71 11.72 -22.41
N GLY A 138 11.92 11.18 -23.60
CA GLY A 138 13.27 10.83 -24.08
C GLY A 138 13.96 9.83 -23.15
N ASP A 139 15.16 10.18 -22.69
CA ASP A 139 15.98 9.32 -21.80
C ASP A 139 15.71 9.56 -20.32
N ASP A 140 14.75 10.40 -19.96
CA ASP A 140 14.40 10.63 -18.55
C ASP A 140 13.72 9.40 -17.96
N HIS A 141 14.09 9.04 -16.74
CA HIS A 141 13.46 7.94 -16.02
C HIS A 141 12.32 8.39 -15.11
N VAL A 142 12.22 9.69 -14.86
CA VAL A 142 11.20 10.28 -13.99
C VAL A 142 10.69 11.56 -14.61
N SER A 143 9.41 11.84 -14.45
CA SER A 143 8.82 13.16 -14.65
C SER A 143 8.20 13.65 -13.34
N ILE A 144 8.17 14.97 -13.18
CA ILE A 144 7.59 15.63 -12.00
C ILE A 144 6.61 16.72 -12.43
N GLY A 145 5.64 17.00 -11.58
CA GLY A 145 4.67 18.07 -11.74
C GLY A 145 4.18 18.61 -10.40
N ALA A 146 3.58 19.78 -10.42
CA ALA A 146 2.97 20.39 -9.25
C ALA A 146 1.69 21.11 -9.66
N GLU A 147 0.66 21.04 -8.81
CA GLU A 147 -0.63 21.71 -8.96
C GLU A 147 -1.06 22.29 -7.61
N VAL A 148 -1.84 23.35 -7.63
CA VAL A 148 -2.41 23.93 -6.41
C VAL A 148 -3.86 24.36 -6.67
N ASP A 149 -4.73 24.13 -5.69
CA ASP A 149 -6.13 24.54 -5.69
C ASP A 149 -6.58 24.84 -4.25
N ASP A 150 -7.83 25.25 -4.05
CA ASP A 150 -8.41 25.47 -2.73
C ASP A 150 -8.36 24.19 -1.87
N CYS A 151 -8.08 24.34 -0.58
CA CYS A 151 -8.12 23.23 0.36
C CYS A 151 -9.58 22.88 0.71
N PRO A 152 -10.08 21.66 0.42
CA PRO A 152 -11.48 21.33 0.62
C PRO A 152 -11.94 21.34 2.08
N TRP A 153 -11.05 21.07 3.03
CA TRP A 153 -11.37 20.92 4.46
C TRP A 153 -10.98 22.14 5.32
N ASN A 154 -10.42 23.16 4.71
CA ASN A 154 -9.96 24.33 5.46
C ASN A 154 -10.07 25.60 4.61
N THR A 155 -11.16 26.36 4.81
CA THR A 155 -11.43 27.57 4.05
C THR A 155 -10.32 28.61 4.23
N GLY A 156 -9.78 29.12 3.13
CA GLY A 156 -8.69 30.10 3.11
C GLY A 156 -7.30 29.49 3.09
N HIS A 157 -7.20 28.15 3.15
CA HIS A 157 -5.99 27.42 2.83
C HIS A 157 -6.04 26.90 1.39
N HIS A 158 -4.89 26.47 0.89
CA HIS A 158 -4.78 25.83 -0.41
C HIS A 158 -4.08 24.49 -0.27
N LEU A 159 -4.35 23.58 -1.21
CA LEU A 159 -3.74 22.27 -1.28
C LEU A 159 -2.78 22.23 -2.48
N LEU A 160 -1.51 22.00 -2.22
CA LEU A 160 -0.48 21.78 -3.23
C LEU A 160 -0.30 20.28 -3.41
N GLN A 161 -0.47 19.80 -4.64
CA GLN A 161 -0.18 18.42 -5.04
C GLN A 161 1.13 18.37 -5.81
N LEU A 162 2.01 17.47 -5.41
CA LEU A 162 3.21 17.09 -6.15
C LEU A 162 2.98 15.71 -6.75
N GLY A 163 3.23 15.60 -8.05
CA GLY A 163 3.13 14.34 -8.79
C GLY A 163 4.47 13.92 -9.36
N ILE A 164 4.82 12.65 -9.18
CA ILE A 164 6.04 12.04 -9.70
C ILE A 164 5.62 10.79 -10.48
N LYS A 165 6.19 10.57 -11.67
CA LYS A 165 5.95 9.34 -12.43
C LYS A 165 7.25 8.72 -12.90
N GLY A 166 7.44 7.43 -12.59
CA GLY A 166 8.52 6.60 -13.11
C GLY A 166 8.25 6.18 -14.56
N LYS A 167 9.32 6.00 -15.32
CA LYS A 167 9.27 5.49 -16.70
C LYS A 167 8.60 4.11 -16.73
N GLU A 168 7.67 3.92 -17.63
CA GLU A 168 7.13 2.59 -17.98
C GLU A 168 8.16 1.84 -18.82
N LEU A 169 8.33 0.55 -18.54
CA LEU A 169 9.21 -0.33 -19.31
C LEU A 169 8.38 -1.23 -20.21
N THR A 170 8.78 -1.34 -21.46
CA THR A 170 8.24 -2.35 -22.38
C THR A 170 8.73 -3.75 -22.01
N ALA A 171 8.10 -4.79 -22.54
CA ALA A 171 8.51 -6.16 -22.27
C ALA A 171 9.99 -6.44 -22.63
N ASP A 172 10.49 -5.80 -23.69
CA ASP A 172 11.89 -5.95 -24.16
C ASP A 172 12.88 -5.15 -23.29
N GLU A 173 12.42 -4.10 -22.59
CA GLU A 173 13.25 -3.31 -21.66
C GLU A 173 13.31 -3.92 -20.25
N MET A 174 12.41 -4.85 -19.94
CA MET A 174 12.38 -5.49 -18.62
C MET A 174 13.64 -6.32 -18.40
N PRO A 175 14.44 -6.04 -17.36
CA PRO A 175 15.59 -6.87 -17.01
C PRO A 175 15.12 -8.27 -16.60
N ARG A 176 15.98 -9.27 -16.83
CA ARG A 176 15.72 -10.62 -16.32
C ARG A 176 15.60 -10.60 -14.80
N ALA A 177 14.71 -11.42 -14.28
CA ALA A 177 14.52 -11.56 -12.84
C ALA A 177 15.44 -12.65 -12.26
N ASN A 178 16.05 -12.35 -11.11
CA ASN A 178 16.69 -13.31 -10.20
C ASN A 178 15.96 -13.17 -8.84
N PHE A 179 14.85 -13.88 -8.69
CA PHE A 179 13.99 -13.79 -7.52
C PHE A 179 14.22 -14.94 -6.55
N VAL A 180 14.47 -14.61 -5.30
CA VAL A 180 14.56 -15.57 -4.20
C VAL A 180 13.36 -15.34 -3.27
N PHE A 181 12.41 -16.27 -3.30
CA PHE A 181 11.28 -16.23 -2.38
C PHE A 181 11.68 -16.84 -1.05
N LEU A 182 11.55 -16.05 0.00
CA LEU A 182 11.71 -16.45 1.40
C LEU A 182 10.32 -16.57 2.02
N VAL A 183 9.85 -17.79 2.20
CA VAL A 183 8.46 -18.07 2.57
C VAL A 183 8.39 -18.59 3.99
N ASP A 184 7.62 -17.88 4.81
CA ASP A 184 7.17 -18.38 6.09
C ASP A 184 6.23 -19.57 5.91
N VAL A 185 6.57 -20.68 6.53
CA VAL A 185 5.74 -21.88 6.60
C VAL A 185 5.46 -22.31 8.04
N SER A 186 5.49 -21.35 8.99
CA SER A 186 5.09 -21.57 10.37
C SER A 186 3.60 -21.95 10.49
N GLY A 187 3.21 -22.47 11.64
CA GLY A 187 1.83 -22.90 11.87
C GLY A 187 0.81 -21.76 11.74
N SER A 188 1.18 -20.53 12.06
CA SER A 188 0.35 -19.33 11.91
C SER A 188 -0.02 -19.00 10.47
N MET A 189 0.80 -19.43 9.50
CA MET A 189 0.53 -19.28 8.06
C MET A 189 -0.55 -20.25 7.51
N ASN A 190 -1.11 -21.14 8.37
CA ASN A 190 -2.05 -22.16 7.95
C ASN A 190 -3.48 -21.61 7.81
N SER A 191 -3.71 -20.75 6.83
CA SER A 191 -5.05 -20.27 6.44
C SER A 191 -5.11 -19.93 4.95
N SER A 192 -6.33 -19.88 4.40
CA SER A 192 -6.59 -19.62 2.99
C SER A 192 -6.19 -18.21 2.55
N ASP A 193 -6.14 -17.27 3.47
CA ASP A 193 -5.76 -15.85 3.28
C ASP A 193 -4.28 -15.58 3.58
N LYS A 194 -3.48 -16.60 3.85
CA LYS A 194 -2.03 -16.53 4.10
C LYS A 194 -1.26 -17.40 3.10
N LEU A 195 -0.78 -18.57 3.51
CA LEU A 195 0.08 -19.42 2.65
C LEU A 195 -0.60 -19.84 1.35
N ASP A 196 -1.89 -20.17 1.38
CA ASP A 196 -2.61 -20.57 0.16
C ASP A 196 -2.76 -19.40 -0.81
N LEU A 197 -2.99 -18.18 -0.31
CA LEU A 197 -3.02 -16.97 -1.12
C LEU A 197 -1.65 -16.68 -1.75
N LEU A 198 -0.56 -16.81 -0.95
CA LEU A 198 0.80 -16.68 -1.46
C LEU A 198 1.12 -17.70 -2.55
N LYS A 199 0.74 -18.97 -2.38
CA LYS A 199 0.92 -20.03 -3.41
C LYS A 199 0.21 -19.69 -4.72
N LYS A 200 -1.00 -19.13 -4.65
CA LYS A 200 -1.70 -18.62 -5.84
C LYS A 200 -0.91 -17.50 -6.51
N GLY A 201 -0.48 -16.50 -5.73
CA GLY A 201 0.31 -15.36 -6.24
C GLY A 201 1.60 -15.79 -6.92
N LEU A 202 2.35 -16.70 -6.32
CA LEU A 202 3.56 -17.26 -6.92
C LEU A 202 3.27 -17.99 -8.23
N THR A 203 2.12 -18.66 -8.32
CA THR A 203 1.72 -19.38 -9.54
C THR A 203 1.31 -18.40 -10.64
N GLU A 204 0.57 -17.34 -10.32
CA GLU A 204 0.19 -16.30 -11.27
C GLU A 204 1.41 -15.49 -11.76
N LEU A 205 2.35 -15.20 -10.86
CA LEU A 205 3.60 -14.54 -11.24
C LEU A 205 4.38 -15.32 -12.29
N LEU A 206 4.41 -16.67 -12.21
CA LEU A 206 5.11 -17.49 -13.21
C LEU A 206 4.62 -17.27 -14.63
N TYR A 207 3.34 -16.95 -14.82
CA TYR A 207 2.78 -16.64 -16.14
C TYR A 207 3.18 -15.26 -16.67
N GLN A 208 3.72 -14.40 -15.79
CA GLN A 208 4.16 -13.05 -16.14
C GLN A 208 5.68 -12.97 -16.41
N LEU A 209 6.42 -14.02 -16.08
CA LEU A 209 7.88 -14.06 -16.19
C LEU A 209 8.35 -14.63 -17.52
N ASN A 210 9.54 -14.21 -17.95
CA ASN A 210 10.19 -14.72 -19.15
C ASN A 210 10.83 -16.10 -18.88
N PRO A 211 11.02 -16.95 -19.90
CA PRO A 211 11.64 -18.27 -19.74
C PRO A 211 13.01 -18.28 -19.08
N ASP A 212 13.80 -17.21 -19.26
CA ASP A 212 15.16 -17.04 -18.71
C ASP A 212 15.19 -16.40 -17.31
N ASP A 213 14.06 -15.92 -16.80
CA ASP A 213 13.94 -15.47 -15.42
C ASP A 213 14.18 -16.65 -14.47
N ARG A 214 14.71 -16.37 -13.30
CA ARG A 214 15.09 -17.41 -12.34
C ARG A 214 14.37 -17.26 -11.01
N ILE A 215 13.97 -18.39 -10.46
CA ILE A 215 13.29 -18.47 -9.16
C ILE A 215 14.00 -19.45 -8.26
N SER A 216 14.27 -19.02 -7.03
CA SER A 216 14.64 -19.85 -5.89
C SER A 216 13.55 -19.81 -4.83
N LEU A 217 13.39 -20.88 -4.07
CA LEU A 217 12.40 -20.96 -2.99
C LEU A 217 13.05 -21.47 -1.71
N ILE A 218 13.07 -20.62 -0.70
CA ILE A 218 13.57 -20.93 0.64
C ILE A 218 12.40 -20.83 1.61
N THR A 219 12.27 -21.81 2.48
CA THR A 219 11.22 -21.85 3.49
C THR A 219 11.83 -21.78 4.87
N TYR A 220 11.13 -21.14 5.79
CA TYR A 220 11.50 -21.15 7.19
C TYR A 220 10.29 -21.40 8.10
N SER A 221 10.58 -22.15 9.16
CA SER A 221 9.72 -22.35 10.32
C SER A 221 10.64 -22.71 11.48
N GLY A 222 10.49 -23.83 12.18
CA GLY A 222 11.51 -24.34 13.12
C GLY A 222 12.87 -24.71 12.49
N THR A 223 12.94 -24.81 11.18
CA THR A 223 14.15 -25.06 10.38
C THR A 223 14.12 -24.27 9.08
N VAL A 224 15.31 -23.95 8.57
CA VAL A 224 15.46 -23.30 7.24
C VAL A 224 15.73 -24.36 6.20
N LYS A 225 15.04 -24.29 5.05
CA LYS A 225 15.20 -25.25 3.95
C LYS A 225 15.20 -24.54 2.59
N LYS A 226 16.18 -24.84 1.77
CA LYS A 226 16.14 -24.50 0.34
C LYS A 226 15.29 -25.55 -0.37
N LEU A 227 14.03 -25.20 -0.64
CA LEU A 227 13.04 -26.08 -1.29
C LEU A 227 13.25 -26.16 -2.79
N LEU A 228 13.74 -25.06 -3.40
CA LEU A 228 14.05 -24.97 -4.82
C LEU A 228 15.31 -24.10 -4.99
N GLU A 229 16.35 -24.66 -5.60
CA GLU A 229 17.52 -23.91 -6.06
C GLU A 229 17.14 -23.05 -7.25
N SER A 230 17.98 -22.05 -7.58
CA SER A 230 17.77 -21.16 -8.71
C SER A 230 17.42 -21.96 -9.99
N THR A 231 16.18 -21.86 -10.40
CA THR A 231 15.58 -22.63 -11.50
C THR A 231 15.01 -21.66 -12.54
N PRO A 232 15.34 -21.80 -13.84
CA PRO A 232 14.78 -20.95 -14.87
C PRO A 232 13.28 -21.22 -15.05
N VAL A 233 12.52 -20.18 -15.40
CA VAL A 233 11.06 -20.27 -15.59
C VAL A 233 10.69 -21.19 -16.77
N SER A 234 11.61 -21.44 -17.71
CA SER A 234 11.45 -22.50 -18.73
C SER A 234 11.20 -23.89 -18.11
N GLU A 235 11.58 -24.12 -16.83
CA GLU A 235 11.25 -25.31 -16.05
C GLU A 235 10.04 -25.08 -15.12
N ALA A 236 8.99 -24.37 -15.59
CA ALA A 236 7.84 -23.96 -14.79
C ALA A 236 7.17 -25.12 -14.01
N ASP A 237 7.13 -26.33 -14.57
CA ASP A 237 6.55 -27.49 -13.88
C ASP A 237 7.32 -27.88 -12.61
N LYS A 238 8.67 -27.74 -12.64
CA LYS A 238 9.52 -27.97 -11.46
C LYS A 238 9.24 -26.92 -10.40
N ILE A 239 9.08 -25.65 -10.80
CA ILE A 239 8.78 -24.55 -9.88
C ILE A 239 7.39 -24.74 -9.26
N LYS A 240 6.35 -25.00 -10.09
CA LYS A 240 4.98 -25.30 -9.61
C LYS A 240 4.93 -26.47 -8.65
N LYS A 241 5.70 -27.53 -8.92
CA LYS A 241 5.82 -28.68 -8.01
C LYS A 241 6.48 -28.31 -6.68
N ALA A 242 7.41 -27.35 -6.67
CA ALA A 242 8.00 -26.85 -5.43
C ALA A 242 6.98 -25.99 -4.66
N ILE A 243 6.27 -25.07 -5.34
CA ILE A 243 5.21 -24.25 -4.74
C ILE A 243 4.12 -25.14 -4.11
N SER A 244 3.69 -26.20 -4.79
CA SER A 244 2.66 -27.10 -4.27
C SER A 244 3.05 -27.85 -2.99
N LYS A 245 4.37 -28.00 -2.71
CA LYS A 245 4.90 -28.64 -1.49
C LYS A 245 4.96 -27.70 -0.29
N LEU A 246 4.74 -26.39 -0.47
CA LEU A 246 4.65 -25.45 0.64
C LEU A 246 3.49 -25.89 1.55
N ASN A 247 3.79 -26.09 2.83
CA ASN A 247 2.83 -26.54 3.84
C ASN A 247 3.18 -25.91 5.18
N ALA A 248 2.19 -25.27 5.80
CA ALA A 248 2.39 -24.59 7.07
C ALA A 248 2.52 -25.60 8.22
N SER A 249 3.61 -25.49 9.00
CA SER A 249 3.86 -26.30 10.18
C SER A 249 5.04 -25.78 11.00
N GLY A 250 5.03 -26.01 12.32
CA GLY A 250 6.16 -25.71 13.21
C GLY A 250 6.16 -24.27 13.76
N SER A 251 7.27 -23.90 14.41
CA SER A 251 7.52 -22.59 15.03
C SER A 251 8.37 -21.72 14.10
N THR A 252 8.48 -20.41 14.39
CA THR A 252 9.18 -19.44 13.54
C THR A 252 10.64 -19.24 13.98
N ALA A 253 11.60 -19.32 13.03
CA ALA A 253 13.01 -18.99 13.23
C ALA A 253 13.57 -18.35 11.94
N GLY A 254 13.58 -17.01 11.85
CA GLY A 254 13.74 -16.27 10.59
C GLY A 254 15.14 -15.76 10.24
N GLY A 255 16.03 -15.47 11.21
CA GLY A 255 17.28 -14.74 10.93
C GLY A 255 18.28 -15.47 10.04
N GLU A 256 18.49 -16.78 10.25
CA GLU A 256 19.33 -17.59 9.38
C GLU A 256 18.75 -17.73 7.96
N ALA A 257 17.41 -17.70 7.87
CA ALA A 257 16.69 -17.84 6.61
C ALA A 257 16.91 -16.64 5.68
N LEU A 258 16.89 -15.43 6.22
CA LEU A 258 17.13 -14.21 5.46
C LEU A 258 18.58 -14.19 4.92
N LYS A 259 19.55 -14.56 5.74
CA LYS A 259 20.94 -14.70 5.29
C LYS A 259 21.07 -15.72 4.15
N MET A 260 20.45 -16.90 4.29
CA MET A 260 20.45 -17.93 3.24
C MET A 260 19.80 -17.42 1.94
N ALA A 261 18.73 -16.62 2.04
CA ALA A 261 18.08 -16.05 0.86
C ALA A 261 18.99 -15.08 0.11
N TYR A 262 19.71 -14.22 0.82
CA TYR A 262 20.69 -13.33 0.20
C TYR A 262 21.89 -14.06 -0.38
N GLU A 263 22.40 -15.10 0.29
CA GLU A 263 23.47 -15.95 -0.23
C GLU A 263 23.04 -16.68 -1.51
N GLU A 264 21.80 -17.13 -1.59
CA GLU A 264 21.22 -17.71 -2.81
C GLU A 264 21.11 -16.67 -3.94
N ALA A 265 20.65 -15.46 -3.63
CA ALA A 265 20.59 -14.37 -4.60
C ALA A 265 21.96 -14.02 -5.16
N LEU A 266 23.01 -14.01 -4.31
CA LEU A 266 24.40 -13.79 -4.74
C LEU A 266 24.94 -14.90 -5.64
N THR A 267 24.53 -16.15 -5.45
CA THR A 267 25.00 -17.29 -6.27
C THR A 267 24.70 -17.09 -7.76
N ASN A 268 23.57 -16.42 -8.06
CA ASN A 268 23.10 -16.15 -9.42
C ASN A 268 23.05 -14.66 -9.74
N TYR A 269 23.82 -13.85 -9.01
CA TYR A 269 23.86 -12.42 -9.19
C TYR A 269 24.37 -12.02 -10.57
N ASP A 270 23.61 -11.19 -11.26
CA ASP A 270 24.01 -10.49 -12.47
C ASP A 270 23.57 -9.03 -12.32
N PRO A 271 24.47 -8.04 -12.42
CA PRO A 271 24.13 -6.62 -12.24
C PRO A 271 23.13 -6.10 -13.29
N LYS A 272 22.90 -6.86 -14.38
CA LYS A 272 21.89 -6.55 -15.40
C LYS A 272 20.51 -7.15 -15.10
N CYS A 273 20.40 -7.96 -14.05
CA CYS A 273 19.16 -8.58 -13.63
C CYS A 273 18.52 -7.79 -12.48
N ASN A 274 17.21 -7.90 -12.36
CA ASN A 274 16.50 -7.51 -11.15
C ASN A 274 16.74 -8.60 -10.08
N ASN A 275 17.73 -8.37 -9.21
CA ASN A 275 18.07 -9.28 -8.13
C ASN A 275 17.27 -8.90 -6.89
N ARG A 276 16.39 -9.79 -6.43
CA ARG A 276 15.47 -9.45 -5.34
C ARG A 276 15.17 -10.64 -4.44
N VAL A 277 15.21 -10.40 -3.14
CA VAL A 277 14.63 -11.27 -2.13
C VAL A 277 13.19 -10.82 -1.90
N ILE A 278 12.24 -11.73 -1.96
CA ILE A 278 10.82 -11.46 -1.73
C ILE A 278 10.37 -12.30 -0.54
N MET A 279 10.14 -11.66 0.60
CA MET A 279 9.76 -12.31 1.84
C MET A 279 8.25 -12.31 1.99
N GLY A 280 7.65 -13.49 2.18
CA GLY A 280 6.23 -13.64 2.52
C GLY A 280 6.07 -14.18 3.95
N THR A 281 5.41 -13.42 4.83
CA THR A 281 5.24 -13.72 6.25
C THR A 281 3.92 -13.15 6.79
N ASP A 282 3.42 -13.68 7.90
CA ASP A 282 2.31 -13.09 8.64
C ASP A 282 2.75 -12.13 9.77
N GLY A 283 4.03 -11.76 9.77
CA GLY A 283 4.59 -10.76 10.69
C GLY A 283 5.33 -11.33 11.89
N ASP A 284 5.14 -12.61 12.22
CA ASP A 284 5.86 -13.25 13.33
C ASP A 284 7.26 -13.69 12.88
N PHE A 285 8.05 -12.70 12.39
CA PHE A 285 9.44 -12.92 12.01
C PHE A 285 10.32 -12.91 13.27
N ASN A 286 10.22 -13.98 14.05
CA ASN A 286 11.06 -14.18 15.23
C ASN A 286 12.48 -14.53 14.81
N VAL A 287 13.36 -13.55 14.88
CA VAL A 287 14.75 -13.61 14.39
C VAL A 287 15.70 -14.33 15.38
N GLY A 288 15.17 -14.93 16.41
CA GLY A 288 16.00 -15.58 17.45
C GLY A 288 16.81 -14.53 18.24
N VAL A 289 18.13 -14.58 18.13
CA VAL A 289 19.05 -13.67 18.86
C VAL A 289 19.25 -12.31 18.16
N THR A 290 18.64 -12.08 16.98
CA THR A 290 18.92 -10.91 16.13
C THR A 290 17.87 -9.83 16.35
N SER A 291 18.28 -8.59 16.64
CA SER A 291 17.37 -7.42 16.74
C SER A 291 16.91 -6.94 15.36
N THR A 292 15.83 -6.15 15.31
CA THR A 292 15.40 -5.48 14.08
C THR A 292 16.53 -4.64 13.48
N ASP A 293 17.32 -3.95 14.28
CA ASP A 293 18.46 -3.15 13.81
C ASP A 293 19.52 -4.00 13.10
N ALA A 294 19.83 -5.17 13.61
CA ALA A 294 20.78 -6.09 12.96
C ALA A 294 20.25 -6.64 11.63
N LEU A 295 18.92 -6.81 11.51
CA LEU A 295 18.28 -7.14 10.23
C LEU A 295 18.39 -6.01 9.24
N VAL A 296 18.06 -4.80 9.66
CA VAL A 296 18.18 -3.57 8.87
C VAL A 296 19.62 -3.43 8.34
N GLU A 297 20.62 -3.52 9.21
CA GLU A 297 22.04 -3.45 8.81
C GLU A 297 22.43 -4.53 7.79
N MET A 298 21.95 -5.77 7.98
CA MET A 298 22.19 -6.86 7.03
C MET A 298 21.57 -6.52 5.68
N VAL A 299 20.28 -6.18 5.65
CA VAL A 299 19.52 -5.89 4.43
C VAL A 299 20.14 -4.73 3.65
N GLU A 300 20.49 -3.63 4.31
CA GLU A 300 21.21 -2.49 3.71
C GLU A 300 22.53 -2.93 3.07
N SER A 301 23.28 -3.84 3.71
CA SER A 301 24.55 -4.33 3.18
C SER A 301 24.40 -5.06 1.84
N TYR A 302 23.26 -5.72 1.61
CA TYR A 302 22.94 -6.39 0.35
C TYR A 302 22.28 -5.45 -0.66
N ALA A 303 21.46 -4.49 -0.22
CA ALA A 303 20.89 -3.45 -1.06
C ALA A 303 21.99 -2.65 -1.77
N ARG A 304 23.05 -2.27 -1.02
CA ARG A 304 24.26 -1.62 -1.58
C ARG A 304 25.00 -2.47 -2.62
N LYS A 305 24.77 -3.78 -2.69
CA LYS A 305 25.29 -4.69 -3.72
C LYS A 305 24.32 -4.90 -4.89
N GLY A 306 23.17 -4.24 -4.87
CA GLY A 306 22.14 -4.37 -5.91
C GLY A 306 21.23 -5.58 -5.74
N ILE A 307 21.07 -6.10 -4.51
CA ILE A 307 20.07 -7.13 -4.18
C ILE A 307 19.03 -6.52 -3.28
N TYR A 308 17.85 -6.24 -3.84
CA TYR A 308 16.78 -5.54 -3.17
C TYR A 308 15.86 -6.47 -2.39
N MET A 309 15.02 -5.90 -1.52
CA MET A 309 14.09 -6.68 -0.71
C MET A 309 12.67 -6.14 -0.82
N THR A 310 11.72 -7.04 -1.06
CA THR A 310 10.29 -6.77 -0.96
C THR A 310 9.70 -7.58 0.17
N CYS A 311 8.90 -6.95 1.02
CA CYS A 311 8.15 -7.62 2.08
C CYS A 311 6.68 -7.77 1.67
N LEU A 312 6.12 -8.96 1.87
CA LEU A 312 4.73 -9.30 1.65
C LEU A 312 4.12 -9.76 2.99
N GLY A 313 3.28 -8.92 3.59
CA GLY A 313 2.57 -9.21 4.83
C GLY A 313 1.23 -9.92 4.57
N PHE A 314 0.87 -10.87 5.42
CA PHE A 314 -0.37 -11.62 5.33
C PHE A 314 -1.06 -11.72 6.69
N GLY A 315 -2.39 -11.79 6.70
CA GLY A 315 -3.17 -12.08 7.89
C GLY A 315 -3.18 -10.95 8.93
N THR A 316 -3.86 -11.18 10.05
CA THR A 316 -3.97 -10.24 11.18
C THR A 316 -3.73 -10.96 12.50
N GLY A 317 -3.53 -10.21 13.59
CA GLY A 317 -3.38 -10.71 14.93
C GLY A 317 -1.94 -10.93 15.41
N ASN A 318 -0.98 -10.91 14.47
CA ASN A 318 0.46 -11.00 14.75
C ASN A 318 1.30 -10.23 13.72
N LEU A 319 0.66 -9.38 12.92
CA LEU A 319 1.34 -8.56 11.91
C LEU A 319 2.34 -7.61 12.58
N ASN A 320 3.59 -7.65 12.16
CA ASN A 320 4.63 -6.72 12.59
C ASN A 320 4.91 -5.73 11.45
N ASP A 321 3.95 -4.84 11.21
CA ASP A 321 3.97 -3.81 10.18
C ASP A 321 5.22 -2.92 10.30
N ALA A 322 5.50 -2.43 11.50
CA ALA A 322 6.66 -1.59 11.78
C ALA A 322 8.01 -2.23 11.41
N MET A 323 8.16 -3.54 11.58
CA MET A 323 9.38 -4.24 11.18
C MET A 323 9.45 -4.41 9.66
N MET A 324 8.34 -4.80 9.01
CA MET A 324 8.31 -5.01 7.55
C MET A 324 8.57 -3.73 6.80
N GLU A 325 8.01 -2.61 7.25
CA GLU A 325 8.27 -1.26 6.75
C GLU A 325 9.77 -0.92 6.83
N LYS A 326 10.39 -1.08 8.01
CA LYS A 326 11.82 -0.78 8.21
C LYS A 326 12.74 -1.65 7.35
N VAL A 327 12.42 -2.94 7.23
CA VAL A 327 13.26 -3.90 6.50
C VAL A 327 13.14 -3.72 5.00
N SER A 328 11.93 -3.48 4.45
CA SER A 328 11.76 -3.19 3.03
C SER A 328 12.46 -1.91 2.61
N ASN A 329 12.32 -0.84 3.41
CA ASN A 329 12.96 0.45 3.18
C ASN A 329 14.49 0.33 3.17
N ALA A 330 15.06 -0.33 4.19
CA ALA A 330 16.50 -0.60 4.25
C ALA A 330 17.00 -1.48 3.09
N GLY A 331 16.10 -2.23 2.48
CA GLY A 331 16.36 -3.13 1.35
C GLY A 331 16.14 -2.52 -0.03
N ASN A 332 15.95 -1.21 -0.14
CA ASN A 332 15.62 -0.51 -1.38
C ASN A 332 14.45 -1.21 -2.12
N GLY A 333 13.43 -1.58 -1.38
CA GLY A 333 12.28 -2.31 -1.89
C GLY A 333 10.96 -1.73 -1.42
N THR A 334 9.92 -2.53 -1.48
CA THR A 334 8.56 -2.13 -1.15
C THR A 334 7.94 -3.07 -0.14
N TYR A 335 7.01 -2.53 0.66
CA TYR A 335 6.17 -3.30 1.55
C TYR A 335 4.74 -3.35 1.01
N HIS A 336 4.21 -4.55 0.85
CA HIS A 336 2.82 -4.81 0.46
C HIS A 336 2.13 -5.66 1.51
N TYR A 337 0.89 -5.36 1.81
CA TYR A 337 0.03 -6.19 2.65
C TYR A 337 -1.03 -6.88 1.80
N ILE A 338 -0.95 -8.21 1.69
CA ILE A 338 -1.80 -9.01 0.82
C ILE A 338 -3.00 -9.53 1.62
N ASP A 339 -4.10 -8.80 1.61
CA ASP A 339 -5.32 -9.12 2.35
C ASP A 339 -6.32 -9.98 1.57
N CYS A 340 -6.21 -9.99 0.24
CA CYS A 340 -7.15 -10.67 -0.63
C CYS A 340 -6.56 -11.02 -2.01
N GLU A 341 -7.32 -11.77 -2.80
CA GLU A 341 -6.91 -12.18 -4.15
C GLU A 341 -6.74 -11.00 -5.11
N ASN A 342 -7.55 -9.94 -4.98
CA ASN A 342 -7.41 -8.74 -5.79
C ASN A 342 -6.07 -8.02 -5.51
N GLU A 343 -5.66 -7.94 -4.25
CA GLU A 343 -4.36 -7.38 -3.90
C GLU A 343 -3.20 -8.23 -4.41
N MET A 344 -3.32 -9.53 -4.28
CA MET A 344 -2.35 -10.46 -4.84
C MET A 344 -2.20 -10.28 -6.35
N MET A 345 -3.31 -10.13 -7.09
CA MET A 345 -3.29 -9.86 -8.54
C MET A 345 -2.70 -8.48 -8.84
N LYS A 346 -3.00 -7.45 -8.01
CA LYS A 346 -2.38 -6.13 -8.13
C LYS A 346 -0.86 -6.24 -8.10
N VAL A 347 -0.32 -6.82 -7.05
CA VAL A 347 1.13 -6.87 -6.79
C VAL A 347 1.88 -7.77 -7.78
N PHE A 348 1.38 -8.99 -8.02
CA PHE A 348 2.11 -9.97 -8.81
C PHE A 348 1.83 -9.91 -10.33
N VAL A 349 0.74 -9.29 -10.74
CA VAL A 349 0.34 -9.27 -12.16
C VAL A 349 0.27 -7.84 -12.70
N HIS A 350 -0.57 -6.98 -12.13
CA HIS A 350 -0.84 -5.67 -12.70
C HIS A 350 0.34 -4.69 -12.51
N GLU A 351 0.99 -4.75 -11.37
CA GLU A 351 2.07 -3.84 -10.97
C GLU A 351 3.44 -4.53 -10.87
N ARG A 352 3.58 -5.74 -11.42
CA ARG A 352 4.84 -6.49 -11.42
C ARG A 352 6.05 -5.68 -11.91
N SER A 353 5.84 -4.78 -12.87
CA SER A 353 6.90 -3.91 -13.38
C SER A 353 7.52 -3.02 -12.30
N GLN A 354 6.78 -2.70 -11.24
CA GLN A 354 7.26 -1.89 -10.12
C GLN A 354 8.36 -2.60 -9.30
N PHE A 355 8.52 -3.92 -9.43
CA PHE A 355 9.68 -4.61 -8.87
C PHE A 355 11.00 -4.22 -9.56
N VAL A 356 10.96 -3.53 -10.69
CA VAL A 356 12.14 -2.98 -11.36
C VAL A 356 12.26 -1.51 -10.99
N SER A 357 13.28 -1.16 -10.19
CA SER A 357 13.58 0.23 -9.87
C SER A 357 14.09 0.97 -11.12
N VAL A 358 13.42 2.06 -11.49
CA VAL A 358 13.84 2.96 -12.57
C VAL A 358 14.51 4.24 -12.04
N ALA A 359 14.30 4.54 -10.76
CA ALA A 359 14.96 5.63 -10.06
C ALA A 359 15.32 5.18 -8.64
N ASN A 360 16.54 5.45 -8.23
CA ASN A 360 17.08 5.14 -6.91
C ASN A 360 17.46 6.45 -6.22
N ASP A 361 17.55 6.43 -4.89
CA ASP A 361 17.96 7.59 -4.08
C ASP A 361 17.12 8.85 -4.42
N ALA A 362 15.80 8.67 -4.48
CA ALA A 362 14.85 9.69 -4.89
C ALA A 362 14.46 10.62 -3.74
N LYS A 363 14.81 11.90 -3.88
CA LYS A 363 14.63 12.96 -2.87
C LYS A 363 13.82 14.11 -3.41
N CYS A 364 12.94 14.62 -2.57
CA CYS A 364 12.09 15.77 -2.82
C CYS A 364 12.51 16.95 -1.95
N GLN A 365 12.59 18.13 -2.55
CA GLN A 365 12.76 19.37 -1.80
C GLN A 365 11.80 20.42 -2.35
N VAL A 366 11.02 21.02 -1.46
CA VAL A 366 10.01 22.02 -1.81
C VAL A 366 10.37 23.34 -1.14
N SER A 367 10.59 24.37 -1.96
CA SER A 367 10.87 25.71 -1.50
C SER A 367 9.63 26.60 -1.68
N PHE A 368 9.11 27.10 -0.56
CA PHE A 368 7.98 28.00 -0.49
C PHE A 368 8.49 29.45 -0.48
N ASN A 369 7.93 30.30 -1.32
CA ASN A 369 8.34 31.71 -1.35
C ASN A 369 7.71 32.48 -0.19
N PRO A 370 8.52 33.02 0.75
CA PRO A 370 8.00 33.75 1.90
C PRO A 370 7.26 35.04 1.54
N ASP A 371 7.39 35.55 0.30
CA ASP A 371 6.64 36.73 -0.13
C ASP A 371 5.15 36.41 -0.38
N TYR A 372 4.82 35.15 -0.66
CA TYR A 372 3.47 34.69 -0.99
C TYR A 372 2.89 33.71 0.02
N VAL A 373 3.69 32.77 0.50
CA VAL A 373 3.27 31.70 1.43
C VAL A 373 3.66 32.10 2.84
N SER A 374 2.71 32.06 3.78
CA SER A 374 2.97 32.31 5.21
C SER A 374 3.35 31.05 5.97
N GLU A 375 2.65 29.95 5.70
CA GLU A 375 2.83 28.67 6.39
C GLU A 375 2.56 27.51 5.42
N TYR A 376 3.17 26.37 5.67
CA TYR A 376 2.92 25.11 4.95
C TYR A 376 2.96 23.92 5.90
N ARG A 377 2.33 22.82 5.50
CA ARG A 377 2.34 21.55 6.21
C ARG A 377 2.37 20.39 5.22
N LEU A 378 3.35 19.49 5.33
CA LEU A 378 3.37 18.22 4.59
C LEU A 378 2.33 17.27 5.19
N ILE A 379 1.50 16.65 4.35
CA ILE A 379 0.45 15.71 4.75
C ILE A 379 0.98 14.29 4.54
N GLY A 380 1.07 13.50 5.63
CA GLY A 380 1.75 12.22 5.59
C GLY A 380 3.28 12.36 5.56
N TYR A 381 3.99 11.29 5.21
CA TYR A 381 5.46 11.26 5.11
C TYR A 381 6.17 11.57 6.43
N GLU A 382 5.54 11.38 7.58
CA GLU A 382 6.11 11.71 8.89
C GLU A 382 7.42 10.96 9.17
N ASN A 383 7.54 9.72 8.69
CA ASN A 383 8.74 8.88 8.79
C ASN A 383 9.76 9.11 7.65
N ARG A 384 9.45 10.00 6.70
CA ARG A 384 10.26 10.28 5.49
C ARG A 384 10.86 11.67 5.46
N VAL A 385 10.59 12.51 6.46
CA VAL A 385 11.16 13.86 6.56
C VAL A 385 12.68 13.79 6.70
N MET A 386 13.37 14.63 5.95
CA MET A 386 14.84 14.71 5.90
C MET A 386 15.32 16.11 6.25
N SER A 387 16.58 16.23 6.70
CA SER A 387 17.21 17.55 6.80
C SER A 387 17.42 18.16 5.40
N ASN A 388 17.34 19.49 5.29
CA ASN A 388 17.56 20.16 4.00
C ASN A 388 18.98 19.89 3.43
N ALA A 389 19.96 19.63 4.30
CA ALA A 389 21.32 19.28 3.89
C ALA A 389 21.41 17.87 3.27
N ASP A 390 20.49 16.96 3.61
CA ASP A 390 20.48 15.60 3.06
C ASP A 390 20.01 15.55 1.61
N PHE A 391 19.35 16.60 1.11
CA PHE A 391 18.95 16.69 -0.30
C PHE A 391 20.14 16.59 -1.24
N GLU A 392 21.23 17.31 -0.95
CA GLU A 392 22.46 17.33 -1.75
C GLU A 392 23.43 16.17 -1.37
N ASN A 393 23.11 15.40 -0.34
CA ASN A 393 23.99 14.36 0.17
C ASN A 393 23.75 13.03 -0.56
N ASP A 394 24.60 12.70 -1.55
CA ASP A 394 24.53 11.44 -2.31
C ASP A 394 24.85 10.18 -1.50
N LYS A 395 25.31 10.32 -0.23
CA LYS A 395 25.57 9.20 0.69
C LYS A 395 24.37 8.87 1.57
N LYS A 396 23.41 9.81 1.67
CA LYS A 396 22.18 9.59 2.43
C LYS A 396 21.20 8.87 1.52
N ASP A 397 20.90 7.63 1.87
CA ASP A 397 19.93 6.81 1.16
C ASP A 397 18.52 7.41 1.21
N ALA A 398 17.73 7.17 0.16
CA ALA A 398 16.35 7.63 0.02
C ALA A 398 15.54 6.60 -0.77
N GLY A 399 14.25 6.89 -1.03
CA GLY A 399 13.37 5.89 -1.62
C GLY A 399 13.62 5.58 -3.09
N GLU A 400 13.03 4.50 -3.58
CA GLU A 400 13.06 4.05 -4.96
C GLU A 400 11.73 4.29 -5.64
N ILE A 401 11.78 4.36 -6.99
CA ILE A 401 10.59 4.41 -7.84
C ILE A 401 10.63 3.24 -8.80
N GLY A 402 9.59 2.41 -8.75
CA GLY A 402 9.40 1.30 -9.67
C GLY A 402 8.94 1.73 -11.05
N ALA A 403 9.12 0.86 -12.05
CA ALA A 403 8.72 1.14 -13.43
C ALA A 403 7.20 1.37 -13.53
N GLY A 404 6.81 2.53 -14.08
CA GLY A 404 5.42 2.95 -14.25
C GLY A 404 4.74 3.45 -12.97
N GLN A 405 5.41 3.42 -11.83
CA GLN A 405 4.86 3.86 -10.55
C GLN A 405 4.60 5.36 -10.52
N THR A 406 3.55 5.76 -9.81
CA THR A 406 3.23 7.16 -9.52
C THR A 406 3.33 7.41 -8.03
N ILE A 407 3.88 8.56 -7.66
CA ILE A 407 4.01 9.00 -6.27
C ILE A 407 3.36 10.37 -6.14
N THR A 408 2.57 10.53 -5.11
CA THR A 408 1.82 11.75 -4.80
C THR A 408 2.18 12.24 -3.41
N ALA A 409 2.54 13.50 -3.27
CA ALA A 409 2.67 14.16 -1.99
C ALA A 409 1.79 15.42 -1.96
N LEU A 410 1.21 15.69 -0.81
CA LEU A 410 0.32 16.83 -0.60
C LEU A 410 0.87 17.77 0.48
N TYR A 411 0.76 19.05 0.22
CA TYR A 411 0.98 20.09 1.22
C TYR A 411 -0.27 20.95 1.39
N GLU A 412 -0.63 21.23 2.62
CA GLU A 412 -1.56 22.30 2.95
C GLU A 412 -0.77 23.59 3.11
N ILE A 413 -1.12 24.64 2.37
CA ILE A 413 -0.41 25.92 2.37
C ILE A 413 -1.34 27.08 2.71
N VAL A 414 -0.82 28.06 3.42
CA VAL A 414 -1.51 29.30 3.79
C VAL A 414 -0.85 30.46 3.06
N LEU A 415 -1.61 31.14 2.20
CA LEU A 415 -1.11 32.31 1.50
C LEU A 415 -1.14 33.54 2.39
N LYS A 416 -0.26 34.52 2.13
CA LYS A 416 -0.35 35.84 2.75
C LYS A 416 -1.60 36.58 2.24
N LYS A 417 -2.20 37.40 3.09
CA LYS A 417 -3.41 38.17 2.75
C LYS A 417 -3.20 39.12 1.59
N ASP A 418 -2.01 39.65 1.44
CA ASP A 418 -1.57 40.59 0.41
C ASP A 418 -0.81 39.93 -0.74
N TYR A 419 -0.86 38.60 -0.86
CA TYR A 419 -0.11 37.86 -1.89
C TYR A 419 -0.39 38.36 -3.31
N TRP A 420 -1.64 38.78 -3.59
CA TRP A 420 -2.05 39.28 -4.90
C TRP A 420 -1.48 40.68 -5.19
N ASP A 421 -1.44 41.55 -4.19
CA ASP A 421 -0.82 42.88 -4.31
C ASP A 421 0.69 42.72 -4.53
N THR A 422 1.34 41.81 -3.80
CA THR A 422 2.75 41.45 -3.98
C THR A 422 3.01 40.90 -5.38
N PHE A 423 2.13 40.07 -5.91
CA PHE A 423 2.26 39.54 -7.28
C PHE A 423 2.16 40.65 -8.32
N ASN A 424 1.27 41.62 -8.16
CA ASN A 424 1.07 42.73 -9.06
C ASN A 424 2.14 43.83 -8.93
N ASP A 425 2.93 43.86 -7.86
CA ASP A 425 4.03 44.79 -7.70
C ASP A 425 5.15 44.47 -8.70
N LEU A 426 5.41 45.42 -9.63
CA LEU A 426 6.42 45.28 -10.68
C LEU A 426 7.85 45.29 -10.15
N THR A 427 8.07 45.72 -8.91
CA THR A 427 9.40 45.70 -8.27
C THR A 427 9.78 44.31 -7.71
N VAL A 428 8.80 43.44 -7.49
CA VAL A 428 9.01 42.05 -7.10
C VAL A 428 9.40 41.22 -8.31
N SER A 429 10.65 40.81 -8.40
CA SER A 429 11.20 40.06 -9.55
C SER A 429 10.89 38.57 -9.49
N ASN A 430 10.86 37.97 -8.29
CA ASN A 430 10.53 36.55 -8.13
C ASN A 430 9.02 36.36 -7.97
N LYS A 431 8.39 35.82 -9.01
CA LYS A 431 6.95 35.54 -9.06
C LYS A 431 6.62 34.07 -8.73
N ASN A 432 7.60 33.25 -8.37
CA ASN A 432 7.37 31.87 -8.02
C ASN A 432 6.65 31.77 -6.69
N LEU A 433 5.60 30.97 -6.63
CA LEU A 433 4.90 30.59 -5.41
C LEU A 433 5.66 29.47 -4.70
N VAL A 434 5.96 28.42 -5.46
CA VAL A 434 6.63 27.19 -5.00
C VAL A 434 7.62 26.72 -6.05
N THR A 435 8.76 26.22 -5.61
CA THR A 435 9.70 25.46 -6.43
C THR A 435 9.78 24.04 -5.88
N PHE A 436 9.56 23.07 -6.74
CA PHE A 436 9.74 21.64 -6.47
C PHE A 436 11.01 21.16 -7.14
N ASP A 437 12.05 20.93 -6.38
CA ASP A 437 13.30 20.30 -6.78
C ASP A 437 13.25 18.81 -6.44
N PHE A 438 13.67 17.98 -7.39
CA PHE A 438 13.70 16.53 -7.27
C PHE A 438 15.04 16.00 -7.73
N ARG A 439 15.58 14.99 -7.04
CA ARG A 439 16.83 14.31 -7.43
C ARG A 439 16.64 12.82 -7.40
N TYR A 440 17.27 12.13 -8.34
CA TYR A 440 17.29 10.67 -8.39
C TYR A 440 18.55 10.16 -9.11
N LYS A 441 18.85 8.86 -8.96
CA LYS A 441 19.89 8.17 -9.71
C LYS A 441 19.26 7.11 -10.63
N LYS A 442 19.79 6.93 -11.85
CA LYS A 442 19.37 5.84 -12.75
C LYS A 442 19.90 4.48 -12.32
N SER A 443 20.98 4.45 -11.56
CA SER A 443 21.59 3.26 -10.95
C SER A 443 22.22 3.66 -9.63
N LEU A 444 22.44 2.69 -8.73
CA LEU A 444 22.98 2.93 -7.38
C LEU A 444 24.27 3.77 -7.38
N ASP A 445 25.19 3.46 -8.27
CA ASP A 445 26.51 4.15 -8.39
C ASP A 445 26.49 5.29 -9.41
N GLY A 446 25.32 5.61 -9.98
CA GLY A 446 25.18 6.66 -10.97
C GLY A 446 25.19 8.07 -10.37
N PRO A 447 25.40 9.09 -11.20
CA PRO A 447 25.27 10.48 -10.76
C PRO A 447 23.83 10.82 -10.44
N SER A 448 23.62 11.71 -9.48
CA SER A 448 22.33 12.32 -9.22
C SER A 448 21.88 13.20 -10.37
N ILE A 449 20.63 13.05 -10.78
CA ILE A 449 19.99 13.79 -11.86
C ILE A 449 18.94 14.72 -11.25
N PRO A 450 19.11 16.05 -11.36
CA PRO A 450 18.14 17.00 -10.86
C PRO A 450 16.99 17.23 -11.85
N LEU A 451 15.78 17.34 -11.33
CA LEU A 451 14.59 17.85 -12.04
C LEU A 451 14.01 19.01 -11.23
N LYS A 452 13.32 19.90 -11.92
CA LYS A 452 12.69 21.08 -11.32
C LYS A 452 11.34 21.38 -11.93
N ALA A 453 10.34 21.61 -11.08
CA ALA A 453 9.07 22.20 -11.44
C ALA A 453 8.82 23.48 -10.63
N THR A 454 8.16 24.47 -11.22
CA THR A 454 7.90 25.75 -10.56
C THR A 454 6.46 26.15 -10.80
N LEU A 455 5.78 26.56 -9.73
CA LEU A 455 4.48 27.21 -9.80
C LEU A 455 4.66 28.70 -9.56
N THR A 456 4.00 29.51 -10.40
CA THR A 456 3.98 30.96 -10.24
C THR A 456 2.75 31.41 -9.45
N ALA A 457 2.81 32.57 -8.83
CA ALA A 457 1.72 33.11 -8.02
C ALA A 457 0.63 33.83 -8.85
N ASP A 458 0.63 33.67 -10.18
CA ASP A 458 -0.27 34.32 -11.13
C ASP A 458 -1.67 33.72 -11.24
N MET A 459 -2.06 33.01 -10.23
CA MET A 459 -3.35 32.35 -10.16
C MET A 459 -4.48 32.96 -11.03
N PRO A 460 -5.37 32.20 -11.64
CA PRO A 460 -6.25 31.31 -10.91
C PRO A 460 -5.63 29.92 -10.78
N PHE A 461 -5.68 29.43 -9.57
CA PHE A 461 -5.51 28.03 -9.24
C PHE A 461 -6.40 27.23 -10.18
N ASN A 462 -6.04 26.01 -10.56
CA ASN A 462 -6.80 25.18 -11.50
C ASN A 462 -6.64 25.51 -13.02
N LYS A 463 -5.58 26.21 -13.41
CA LYS A 463 -5.35 26.59 -14.81
C LYS A 463 -4.91 25.41 -15.71
N TYR A 464 -4.36 24.37 -15.13
CA TYR A 464 -3.77 23.22 -15.84
C TYR A 464 -4.49 21.91 -15.54
N GLY A 465 -5.63 22.01 -14.84
CA GLY A 465 -6.31 20.93 -14.18
C GLY A 465 -6.65 19.74 -15.08
N ARG A 466 -6.21 18.61 -14.61
CA ARG A 466 -7.10 17.45 -14.59
C ARG A 466 -7.70 17.45 -13.20
N PRO A 467 -8.83 18.11 -12.99
CA PRO A 467 -9.45 18.23 -11.68
C PRO A 467 -9.69 16.89 -11.03
N ASP A 468 -9.83 15.84 -11.82
CA ASP A 468 -10.15 14.48 -11.40
C ASP A 468 -9.09 13.87 -10.48
N ASP A 469 -7.81 13.93 -10.84
CA ASP A 469 -6.73 13.35 -10.04
C ASP A 469 -6.44 14.17 -8.77
N PHE A 470 -6.51 15.49 -8.88
CA PHE A 470 -6.35 16.39 -7.73
C PHE A 470 -7.44 16.16 -6.68
N TYR A 471 -8.70 16.14 -7.09
CA TYR A 471 -9.82 15.91 -6.19
C TYR A 471 -9.82 14.50 -5.63
N PHE A 472 -9.38 13.52 -6.41
CA PHE A 472 -9.17 12.16 -5.91
C PHE A 472 -8.14 12.12 -4.78
N ALA A 473 -6.95 12.71 -4.99
CA ALA A 473 -5.91 12.80 -3.97
C ALA A 473 -6.40 13.53 -2.71
N ALA A 474 -7.09 14.66 -2.88
CA ALA A 474 -7.70 15.40 -1.77
C ALA A 474 -8.71 14.54 -0.99
N GLY A 475 -9.55 13.77 -1.69
CA GLY A 475 -10.52 12.88 -1.07
C GLY A 475 -9.87 11.73 -0.29
N VAL A 476 -8.81 11.15 -0.82
CA VAL A 476 -8.01 10.10 -0.13
C VAL A 476 -7.36 10.66 1.12
N ALA A 477 -6.71 11.83 1.03
CA ALA A 477 -6.06 12.47 2.17
C ALA A 477 -7.06 12.87 3.26
N ALA A 478 -8.21 13.46 2.88
CA ALA A 478 -9.28 13.79 3.82
C ALA A 478 -9.78 12.54 4.57
N TYR A 479 -9.98 11.43 3.84
CA TYR A 479 -10.40 10.17 4.44
C TYR A 479 -9.35 9.62 5.40
N GLY A 480 -8.07 9.61 5.02
CA GLY A 480 -6.97 9.20 5.89
C GLY A 480 -6.90 10.03 7.17
N MET A 481 -7.01 11.38 7.07
CA MET A 481 -7.03 12.26 8.23
C MET A 481 -8.23 11.99 9.17
N ILE A 482 -9.40 11.65 8.62
CA ILE A 482 -10.59 11.27 9.42
C ILE A 482 -10.34 9.94 10.15
N LEU A 483 -9.77 8.95 9.47
CA LEU A 483 -9.55 7.62 10.04
C LEU A 483 -8.52 7.62 11.16
N ARG A 484 -7.49 8.46 11.06
CA ARG A 484 -6.44 8.57 12.09
C ARG A 484 -6.71 9.65 13.15
N ASP A 485 -7.88 10.30 13.07
CA ASP A 485 -8.27 11.40 13.97
C ASP A 485 -7.26 12.55 14.00
N SER A 486 -6.75 12.93 12.83
CA SER A 486 -5.77 14.01 12.68
C SER A 486 -6.29 15.32 13.26
N PRO A 487 -5.49 16.06 14.04
CA PRO A 487 -5.86 17.39 14.52
C PRO A 487 -5.99 18.42 13.39
N TYR A 488 -5.50 18.11 12.19
CA TYR A 488 -5.52 18.97 11.02
C TYR A 488 -6.60 18.61 9.99
N LYS A 489 -7.52 17.71 10.35
CA LYS A 489 -8.63 17.32 9.44
C LYS A 489 -9.63 18.45 9.15
N GLY A 490 -9.58 19.56 9.91
CA GLY A 490 -10.48 20.70 9.72
C GLY A 490 -11.95 20.28 9.65
N ASP A 491 -12.66 20.77 8.63
CA ASP A 491 -14.07 20.48 8.36
C ASP A 491 -14.27 19.20 7.51
N ALA A 492 -13.24 18.34 7.37
CA ALA A 492 -13.35 17.10 6.60
C ALA A 492 -14.41 16.16 7.20
N THR A 493 -15.30 15.69 6.32
CA THR A 493 -16.30 14.66 6.63
C THR A 493 -16.19 13.49 5.65
N ILE A 494 -16.72 12.33 6.02
CA ILE A 494 -16.74 11.17 5.11
C ILE A 494 -17.50 11.51 3.83
N GLU A 495 -18.59 12.27 3.92
CA GLU A 495 -19.39 12.72 2.77
C GLU A 495 -18.57 13.64 1.84
N MET A 496 -17.79 14.56 2.40
CA MET A 496 -16.85 15.39 1.63
C MET A 496 -15.83 14.51 0.92
N ALA A 497 -15.13 13.63 1.65
CA ALA A 497 -14.14 12.73 1.10
C ALA A 497 -14.72 11.87 -0.04
N LYS A 498 -15.93 11.30 0.13
CA LYS A 498 -16.64 10.54 -0.91
C LYS A 498 -16.97 11.40 -2.12
N SER A 499 -17.40 12.65 -1.93
CA SER A 499 -17.69 13.57 -3.02
C SER A 499 -16.46 13.88 -3.86
N LEU A 500 -15.31 14.07 -3.20
CA LEU A 500 -14.02 14.31 -3.86
C LEU A 500 -13.55 13.05 -4.60
N VAL A 501 -13.57 11.87 -3.98
CA VAL A 501 -13.21 10.61 -4.62
C VAL A 501 -14.05 10.33 -5.87
N LYS A 502 -15.36 10.62 -5.82
CA LYS A 502 -16.26 10.44 -6.98
C LYS A 502 -15.83 11.25 -8.19
N GLN A 503 -15.28 12.44 -8.00
CA GLN A 503 -14.80 13.29 -9.09
C GLN A 503 -13.61 12.67 -9.82
N GLY A 504 -12.80 11.85 -9.12
CA GLY A 504 -11.62 11.21 -9.67
C GLY A 504 -11.83 9.82 -10.29
N LEU A 505 -13.06 9.36 -10.46
CA LEU A 505 -13.34 8.01 -10.99
C LEU A 505 -13.18 7.88 -12.51
N SER A 506 -12.97 8.97 -13.23
CA SER A 506 -12.77 8.94 -14.70
C SER A 506 -11.49 8.20 -15.12
N PHE A 507 -10.50 8.13 -14.23
CA PHE A 507 -9.28 7.34 -14.40
C PHE A 507 -9.18 6.28 -13.31
N ASP A 508 -9.66 5.09 -13.61
CA ASP A 508 -9.63 3.93 -12.69
C ASP A 508 -9.41 2.63 -13.49
N PRO A 509 -8.19 2.42 -14.04
CA PRO A 509 -7.94 1.32 -14.98
C PRO A 509 -8.17 -0.07 -14.39
N ASN A 510 -8.03 -0.21 -13.07
CA ASN A 510 -8.15 -1.50 -12.39
C ASN A 510 -9.32 -1.56 -11.39
N GLY A 511 -10.12 -0.49 -11.26
CA GLY A 511 -11.29 -0.43 -10.38
C GLY A 511 -10.99 -0.17 -8.90
N TYR A 512 -9.75 0.16 -8.54
CA TYR A 512 -9.34 0.39 -7.14
C TYR A 512 -9.94 1.66 -6.54
N ARG A 513 -10.11 2.73 -7.35
CA ARG A 513 -10.77 3.96 -6.90
C ARG A 513 -12.26 3.73 -6.59
N ALA A 514 -12.94 2.94 -7.43
CA ALA A 514 -14.32 2.55 -7.21
C ALA A 514 -14.48 1.61 -5.98
N GLU A 515 -13.47 0.79 -5.68
CA GLU A 515 -13.43 -0.03 -4.47
C GLU A 515 -13.36 0.85 -3.22
N LEU A 516 -12.46 1.85 -3.18
CA LEU A 516 -12.36 2.81 -2.06
C LEU A 516 -13.71 3.45 -1.75
N LEU A 517 -14.44 3.90 -2.78
CA LEU A 517 -15.74 4.51 -2.59
C LEU A 517 -16.75 3.56 -1.90
N LYS A 518 -16.73 2.26 -2.23
CA LYS A 518 -17.56 1.24 -1.57
C LYS A 518 -17.12 0.98 -0.13
N LEU A 519 -15.82 1.07 0.16
CA LEU A 519 -15.31 0.91 1.53
C LEU A 519 -15.70 2.08 2.43
N MET A 520 -15.71 3.30 1.89
CA MET A 520 -16.20 4.47 2.62
C MET A 520 -17.70 4.37 2.99
N ASP A 521 -18.52 3.64 2.22
CA ASP A 521 -19.91 3.36 2.56
C ASP A 521 -20.01 2.41 3.77
N LYS A 522 -19.14 1.40 3.86
CA LYS A 522 -19.15 0.44 4.99
C LYS A 522 -18.85 1.09 6.35
N LYS A 523 -18.01 2.11 6.39
CA LYS A 523 -17.68 2.83 7.64
C LYS A 523 -18.91 3.53 8.24
N ASN A 524 -19.82 4.02 7.40
CA ASN A 524 -21.05 4.68 7.87
C ASN A 524 -22.09 3.69 8.45
N GLU A 525 -21.95 2.39 8.18
CA GLU A 525 -22.87 1.35 8.68
C GLU A 525 -22.42 0.76 10.03
N GLN A 526 -21.21 1.06 10.49
CA GLN A 526 -20.73 0.61 11.80
C GLN A 526 -21.29 1.50 12.91
N PRO A 527 -21.87 0.94 13.99
CA PRO A 527 -22.28 1.73 15.15
C PRO A 527 -21.05 2.43 15.76
N GLN A 528 -21.21 3.73 16.02
CA GLN A 528 -20.22 4.57 16.71
C GLN A 528 -20.02 4.11 18.16
#